data_8400d11e7728ff47de15a2c767b2bea2
#
_entry.id   8400d11e7728ff47de15a2c767b2bea2
#
_cell.length_a   1.000
_cell.length_b   1.000
_cell.length_c   1.000
_cell.angle_alpha   90.00
_cell.angle_beta   90.00
_cell.angle_gamma   90.00
#
_symmetry.space_group_name_H-M   'P 1'
#
loop_
_entity.id
_entity.type
_entity.pdbx_description
1 polymer ?
#
loop_
_entity_poly.entity_id
_entity_poly.type
_entity_poly.pdbx_seq_one_letter_code
_entity_poly.pdbx_strand_id
1 'polypeptide(L)'
;MRPEAGYCPQKQQTRREHKSTKSRAGCRTIGLPDPLIKLLRQHQEQQEKERIEAGTDWEDKGYVFASPSGGPLSPNTDFHTWKRLLKDAGVRDGRLHDARHTAATVLLILGVPDVVVDAIMGWEPGGAARMRARYMHVTGTLLRKVAQQVGDALWEPLRAD
;
A
#
# COMPACT_ATOMS: atom_id res chain seq x y z
N MET A 1 7.03 -20.40 -41.22
CA MET A 1 6.44 -19.35 -40.39
C MET A 1 6.31 -19.92 -38.99
N ARG A 2 7.09 -19.46 -38.01
CA ARG A 2 6.93 -19.85 -36.61
C ARG A 2 5.81 -19.00 -36.02
N PRO A 3 4.83 -19.56 -35.29
CA PRO A 3 3.82 -18.74 -34.60
C PRO A 3 4.54 -17.89 -33.55
N GLU A 4 4.22 -16.61 -33.52
CA GLU A 4 4.72 -15.70 -32.50
C GLU A 4 4.35 -16.24 -31.11
N ALA A 5 5.36 -16.48 -30.27
CA ALA A 5 5.18 -16.96 -28.90
C ALA A 5 4.48 -15.90 -28.10
N GLY A 6 3.22 -16.13 -27.72
CA GLY A 6 2.51 -15.30 -26.74
C GLY A 6 1.05 -14.95 -27.02
N TYR A 7 0.54 -15.17 -28.20
CA TYR A 7 -0.88 -14.92 -28.49
C TYR A 7 -1.71 -16.19 -28.30
N CYS A 8 -2.52 -16.22 -27.23
CA CYS A 8 -3.56 -17.24 -27.05
C CYS A 8 -4.93 -16.54 -27.15
N PRO A 9 -5.71 -16.80 -28.23
CA PRO A 9 -7.04 -16.17 -28.40
C PRO A 9 -8.06 -16.57 -27.33
N GLN A 10 -7.79 -17.62 -26.55
CA GLN A 10 -8.63 -18.12 -25.46
C GLN A 10 -8.12 -17.67 -24.07
N LYS A 11 -7.18 -16.73 -24.00
CA LYS A 11 -6.68 -16.22 -22.72
C LYS A 11 -7.77 -15.43 -22.00
N GLN A 12 -8.59 -16.12 -21.22
CA GLN A 12 -9.48 -15.47 -20.27
C GLN A 12 -8.64 -14.95 -19.09
N GLN A 13 -8.77 -13.68 -18.78
CA GLN A 13 -8.21 -13.12 -17.55
C GLN A 13 -8.99 -13.72 -16.38
N THR A 14 -8.49 -14.79 -15.79
CA THR A 14 -9.00 -15.35 -14.53
C THR A 14 -8.51 -14.50 -13.36
N ARG A 15 -8.84 -13.22 -13.34
CA ARG A 15 -8.54 -12.35 -12.21
C ARG A 15 -9.50 -12.71 -11.09
N ARG A 16 -9.01 -13.35 -10.04
CA ARG A 16 -9.79 -13.54 -8.82
C ARG A 16 -9.90 -12.19 -8.12
N GLU A 17 -11.07 -11.61 -8.08
CA GLU A 17 -11.36 -10.30 -7.50
C GLU A 17 -11.10 -10.25 -5.99
N HIS A 18 -11.26 -11.36 -5.28
CA HIS A 18 -11.03 -11.46 -3.85
C HIS A 18 -10.12 -12.65 -3.54
N LYS A 19 -8.91 -12.37 -3.11
CA LYS A 19 -8.05 -13.37 -2.45
C LYS A 19 -7.90 -12.95 -0.99
N SER A 20 -8.17 -13.88 -0.09
CA SER A 20 -7.68 -13.76 1.29
C SER A 20 -6.16 -13.62 1.27
N THR A 21 -5.61 -12.95 2.28
CA THR A 21 -4.16 -12.85 2.43
C THR A 21 -3.53 -14.23 2.55
N LYS A 22 -2.34 -14.42 1.95
CA LYS A 22 -1.65 -15.73 1.96
C LYS A 22 -1.26 -16.20 3.36
N SER A 23 -1.12 -15.29 4.31
CA SER A 23 -0.74 -15.57 5.69
C SER A 23 -1.64 -14.80 6.66
N ARG A 24 -1.69 -15.27 7.91
CA ARG A 24 -2.40 -14.61 9.01
C ARG A 24 -1.84 -13.21 9.27
N ALA A 25 -0.53 -13.03 9.16
CA ALA A 25 0.14 -11.74 9.30
C ALA A 25 -0.22 -10.72 8.22
N GLY A 26 -0.77 -11.17 7.09
CA GLY A 26 -1.29 -10.29 6.04
C GLY A 26 -2.56 -9.53 6.45
N CYS A 27 -3.37 -10.10 7.37
CA CYS A 27 -4.55 -9.42 7.94
C CYS A 27 -4.10 -8.63 9.17
N ARG A 28 -3.87 -7.32 9.00
CA ARG A 28 -3.30 -6.46 10.04
C ARG A 28 -3.89 -5.06 10.00
N THR A 29 -3.79 -4.37 11.14
CA THR A 29 -4.09 -2.95 11.27
C THR A 29 -2.79 -2.16 11.19
N ILE A 30 -2.81 -1.05 10.46
CA ILE A 30 -1.73 -0.06 10.42
C ILE A 30 -2.26 1.29 10.90
N GLY A 31 -1.39 2.11 11.51
CA GLY A 31 -1.68 3.51 11.78
C GLY A 31 -1.56 4.34 10.51
N LEU A 32 -2.32 5.41 10.43
CA LEU A 32 -2.23 6.40 9.35
C LEU A 32 -1.87 7.75 9.95
N PRO A 33 -0.86 8.47 9.42
CA PRO A 33 -0.56 9.84 9.87
C PRO A 33 -1.62 10.82 9.38
N ASP A 34 -1.82 11.91 10.12
CA ASP A 34 -2.87 12.89 9.86
C ASP A 34 -2.84 13.46 8.43
N PRO A 35 -1.68 13.79 7.83
CA PRO A 35 -1.65 14.25 6.44
C PRO A 35 -2.21 13.22 5.46
N LEU A 36 -1.91 11.93 5.66
CA LEU A 36 -2.43 10.86 4.82
C LEU A 36 -3.94 10.67 5.00
N ILE A 37 -4.45 10.82 6.22
CA ILE A 37 -5.90 10.78 6.48
C ILE A 37 -6.62 11.88 5.70
N LYS A 38 -6.07 13.10 5.66
CA LYS A 38 -6.63 14.20 4.88
C LYS A 38 -6.67 13.87 3.38
N LEU A 39 -5.57 13.34 2.84
CA LEU A 39 -5.50 12.93 1.43
C LEU A 39 -6.50 11.81 1.10
N LEU A 40 -6.67 10.84 1.97
CA LEU A 40 -7.64 9.75 1.77
C LEU A 40 -9.09 10.26 1.82
N ARG A 41 -9.40 11.25 2.66
CA ARG A 41 -10.72 11.89 2.67
C ARG A 41 -10.99 12.66 1.39
N GLN A 42 -10.03 13.43 0.91
CA GLN A 42 -10.14 14.13 -0.39
C GLN A 42 -10.32 13.13 -1.54
N HIS A 43 -9.60 12.01 -1.51
CA HIS A 43 -9.79 10.94 -2.49
C HIS A 43 -11.19 10.34 -2.42
N GLN A 44 -11.72 10.09 -1.22
CA GLN A 44 -13.09 9.60 -1.02
C GLN A 44 -14.13 10.57 -1.60
N GLU A 45 -13.97 11.87 -1.36
CA GLU A 45 -14.86 12.90 -1.92
C GLU A 45 -14.79 12.94 -3.45
N GLN A 46 -13.59 12.78 -4.00
CA GLN A 46 -13.40 12.74 -5.45
C GLN A 46 -14.02 11.48 -6.07
N GLN A 47 -13.81 10.33 -5.44
CA GLN A 47 -14.39 9.05 -5.90
C GLN A 47 -15.93 9.07 -5.84
N GLU A 48 -16.52 9.77 -4.85
CA GLU A 48 -17.98 9.92 -4.78
C GLU A 48 -18.52 10.79 -5.95
N LYS A 49 -17.77 11.82 -6.38
CA LYS A 49 -18.14 12.58 -7.58
C LYS A 49 -18.09 11.71 -8.84
N GLU A 50 -17.03 10.93 -9.00
CA GLU A 50 -16.88 9.96 -10.09
C GLU A 50 -18.02 8.92 -10.10
N ARG A 51 -18.44 8.46 -8.92
CA ARG A 51 -19.56 7.56 -8.76
C ARG A 51 -20.88 8.19 -9.24
N ILE A 52 -21.13 9.44 -8.85
CA ILE A 52 -22.32 10.19 -9.29
C ILE A 52 -22.31 10.39 -10.80
N GLU A 53 -21.17 10.76 -11.37
CA GLU A 53 -21.00 10.98 -12.81
C GLU A 53 -21.18 9.68 -13.62
N ALA A 54 -20.66 8.56 -13.12
CA ALA A 54 -20.79 7.24 -13.76
C ALA A 54 -22.23 6.68 -13.66
N GLY A 55 -23.01 7.11 -12.66
CA GLY A 55 -24.40 6.69 -12.48
C GLY A 55 -24.57 5.17 -12.46
N THR A 56 -25.34 4.64 -13.41
CA THR A 56 -25.62 3.18 -13.53
C THR A 56 -24.42 2.34 -13.96
N ASP A 57 -23.37 2.96 -14.50
CA ASP A 57 -22.17 2.26 -14.94
C ASP A 57 -21.19 2.03 -13.80
N TRP A 58 -21.48 2.58 -12.61
CA TRP A 58 -20.66 2.37 -11.42
C TRP A 58 -20.89 0.99 -10.81
N GLU A 59 -19.80 0.22 -10.69
CA GLU A 59 -19.79 -1.05 -9.95
C GLU A 59 -19.36 -0.82 -8.51
N ASP A 60 -20.30 -0.81 -7.56
CA ASP A 60 -19.97 -0.62 -6.14
C ASP A 60 -19.44 -1.92 -5.54
N LYS A 61 -18.13 -2.06 -5.51
CA LYS A 61 -17.40 -3.20 -4.91
C LYS A 61 -16.64 -2.83 -3.63
N GLY A 62 -16.82 -1.61 -3.12
CA GLY A 62 -16.21 -1.13 -1.88
C GLY A 62 -14.69 -0.96 -1.93
N TYR A 63 -14.11 -0.73 -3.11
CA TYR A 63 -12.68 -0.44 -3.21
C TYR A 63 -12.36 0.98 -2.73
N VAL A 64 -11.30 1.10 -1.92
CA VAL A 64 -10.75 2.42 -1.55
C VAL A 64 -10.18 3.12 -2.78
N PHE A 65 -9.48 2.38 -3.63
CA PHE A 65 -8.98 2.85 -4.92
C PHE A 65 -9.65 2.06 -6.04
N ALA A 66 -10.55 2.70 -6.76
CA ALA A 66 -11.32 2.10 -7.84
C ALA A 66 -10.89 2.62 -9.21
N SER A 67 -11.28 1.91 -10.27
CA SER A 67 -11.30 2.45 -11.62
C SER A 67 -12.40 3.50 -11.77
N PRO A 68 -12.43 4.30 -12.84
CA PRO A 68 -13.49 5.28 -13.08
C PRO A 68 -14.92 4.72 -13.13
N SER A 69 -15.05 3.40 -13.29
CA SER A 69 -16.34 2.68 -13.22
C SER A 69 -16.55 1.92 -11.90
N GLY A 70 -15.79 2.21 -10.84
CA GLY A 70 -15.93 1.54 -9.53
C GLY A 70 -15.29 0.16 -9.43
N GLY A 71 -14.79 -0.39 -10.53
CA GLY A 71 -14.15 -1.70 -10.59
C GLY A 71 -12.70 -1.70 -10.06
N PRO A 72 -12.03 -2.86 -10.05
CA PRO A 72 -10.66 -3.00 -9.58
C PRO A 72 -9.66 -2.31 -10.52
N LEU A 73 -8.61 -1.70 -9.96
CA LEU A 73 -7.50 -1.15 -10.74
C LEU A 73 -6.73 -2.28 -11.46
N SER A 74 -6.23 -1.99 -12.64
CA SER A 74 -5.35 -2.90 -13.37
C SER A 74 -3.93 -2.89 -12.75
N PRO A 75 -3.28 -4.05 -12.56
CA PRO A 75 -1.87 -4.11 -12.14
C PRO A 75 -0.93 -3.33 -13.05
N ASN A 76 -1.24 -3.25 -14.35
CA ASN A 76 -0.47 -2.45 -15.30
C ASN A 76 -0.62 -0.95 -15.01
N THR A 77 -1.79 -0.49 -14.59
CA THR A 77 -2.03 0.90 -14.21
C THR A 77 -1.14 1.28 -13.03
N ASP A 78 -1.11 0.45 -11.97
CA ASP A 78 -0.25 0.68 -10.82
C ASP A 78 1.23 0.73 -11.21
N PHE A 79 1.67 -0.21 -12.05
CA PHE A 79 3.05 -0.26 -12.53
C PHE A 79 3.43 1.02 -13.30
N HIS A 80 2.61 1.44 -14.28
CA HIS A 80 2.90 2.64 -15.06
C HIS A 80 2.81 3.92 -14.24
N THR A 81 1.87 4.01 -13.31
CA THR A 81 1.76 5.13 -12.38
C THR A 81 3.00 5.23 -11.50
N TRP A 82 3.46 4.10 -10.95
CA TRP A 82 4.69 4.06 -10.15
C TRP A 82 5.91 4.54 -10.94
N LYS A 83 6.11 4.05 -12.18
CA LYS A 83 7.21 4.46 -13.04
C LYS A 83 7.18 5.96 -13.37
N ARG A 84 5.98 6.50 -13.61
CA ARG A 84 5.78 7.93 -13.84
C ARG A 84 6.16 8.73 -12.60
N LEU A 85 5.68 8.35 -11.42
CA LEU A 85 5.99 9.03 -10.16
C LEU A 85 7.50 9.08 -9.88
N LEU A 86 8.23 7.97 -10.10
CA LEU A 86 9.69 7.95 -9.94
C LEU A 86 10.38 8.92 -10.90
N LYS A 87 9.94 8.95 -12.16
CA LYS A 87 10.47 9.84 -13.19
C LYS A 87 10.20 11.32 -12.84
N ASP A 88 8.97 11.64 -12.45
CA ASP A 88 8.55 13.02 -12.12
C ASP A 88 9.27 13.54 -10.87
N ALA A 89 9.56 12.64 -9.92
CA ALA A 89 10.35 12.94 -8.73
C ALA A 89 11.87 12.98 -8.96
N GLY A 90 12.37 12.66 -10.16
CA GLY A 90 13.80 12.58 -10.45
C GLY A 90 14.52 11.47 -9.66
N VAL A 91 13.79 10.47 -9.19
CA VAL A 91 14.33 9.37 -8.39
C VAL A 91 14.71 8.21 -9.30
N ARG A 92 15.78 7.47 -8.89
CA ARG A 92 16.24 6.28 -9.60
C ARG A 92 15.08 5.29 -9.86
N ASP A 93 15.06 4.72 -11.05
CA ASP A 93 14.10 3.67 -11.40
C ASP A 93 14.19 2.48 -10.44
N GLY A 94 13.03 2.01 -9.98
CA GLY A 94 12.88 0.92 -9.02
C GLY A 94 11.56 0.20 -9.20
N ARG A 95 11.45 -0.98 -8.60
CA ARG A 95 10.20 -1.74 -8.58
C ARG A 95 9.29 -1.23 -7.47
N LEU A 96 7.98 -1.32 -7.64
CA LEU A 96 7.01 -0.96 -6.58
C LEU A 96 7.27 -1.75 -5.28
N HIS A 97 7.73 -3.01 -5.39
CA HIS A 97 8.07 -3.81 -4.22
C HIS A 97 9.28 -3.26 -3.44
N ASP A 98 10.18 -2.55 -4.11
CA ASP A 98 11.33 -1.93 -3.45
C ASP A 98 10.90 -0.79 -2.50
N ALA A 99 9.77 -0.11 -2.79
CA ALA A 99 9.17 0.86 -1.87
C ALA A 99 8.78 0.22 -0.52
N ARG A 100 8.36 -1.05 -0.53
CA ARG A 100 8.09 -1.79 0.70
C ARG A 100 9.36 -2.00 1.54
N HIS A 101 10.48 -2.33 0.91
CA HIS A 101 11.78 -2.45 1.61
C HIS A 101 12.24 -1.09 2.14
N THR A 102 12.07 -0.04 1.34
CA THR A 102 12.37 1.34 1.77
C THR A 102 11.54 1.72 3.00
N ALA A 103 10.25 1.44 3.01
CA ALA A 103 9.39 1.70 4.17
C ALA A 103 9.88 0.97 5.44
N ALA A 104 10.29 -0.28 5.34
CA ALA A 104 10.87 -1.02 6.47
C ALA A 104 12.16 -0.37 6.95
N THR A 105 13.05 0.03 6.04
CA THR A 105 14.30 0.72 6.36
C THR A 105 14.05 2.06 7.07
N VAL A 106 13.10 2.85 6.58
CA VAL A 106 12.71 4.12 7.23
C VAL A 106 12.21 3.88 8.65
N LEU A 107 11.35 2.88 8.87
CA LEU A 107 10.86 2.54 10.20
C LEU A 107 12.02 2.18 11.15
N LEU A 108 13.01 1.41 10.68
CA LEU A 108 14.21 1.06 11.47
C LEU A 108 15.07 2.30 11.78
N ILE A 109 15.29 3.19 10.80
CA ILE A 109 16.02 4.45 11.00
C ILE A 109 15.31 5.34 12.04
N LEU A 110 13.98 5.37 12.05
CA LEU A 110 13.18 6.07 13.05
C LEU A 110 13.18 5.39 14.44
N GLY A 111 13.94 4.30 14.61
CA GLY A 111 14.07 3.58 15.88
C GLY A 111 12.84 2.76 16.25
N VAL A 112 11.98 2.43 15.28
CA VAL A 112 10.81 1.58 15.52
C VAL A 112 11.28 0.15 15.83
N PRO A 113 10.84 -0.47 16.95
CA PRO A 113 11.25 -1.82 17.31
C PRO A 113 10.89 -2.85 16.22
N ASP A 114 11.77 -3.82 15.96
CA ASP A 114 11.62 -4.87 14.94
C ASP A 114 10.24 -5.53 14.96
N VAL A 115 9.72 -5.86 16.15
CA VAL A 115 8.41 -6.51 16.32
C VAL A 115 7.26 -5.63 15.81
N VAL A 116 7.40 -4.31 15.93
CA VAL A 116 6.41 -3.35 15.42
C VAL A 116 6.56 -3.21 13.91
N VAL A 117 7.80 -3.19 13.41
CA VAL A 117 8.08 -3.22 11.96
C VAL A 117 7.47 -4.48 11.33
N ASP A 118 7.71 -5.67 11.92
CA ASP A 118 7.13 -6.94 11.45
C ASP A 118 5.60 -6.87 11.41
N ALA A 119 4.97 -6.32 12.46
CA ALA A 119 3.52 -6.17 12.53
C ALA A 119 2.98 -5.23 11.44
N ILE A 120 3.63 -4.08 11.22
CA ILE A 120 3.25 -3.11 10.18
C ILE A 120 3.46 -3.72 8.79
N MET A 121 4.60 -4.38 8.57
CA MET A 121 4.93 -4.99 7.29
C MET A 121 4.15 -6.29 7.03
N GLY A 122 3.52 -6.90 8.04
CA GLY A 122 2.86 -8.19 7.94
C GLY A 122 3.84 -9.33 7.67
N TRP A 123 4.99 -9.26 8.31
CA TRP A 123 5.97 -10.34 8.30
C TRP A 123 5.75 -11.26 9.50
N GLU A 124 5.95 -12.54 9.29
CA GLU A 124 5.92 -13.49 10.39
C GLU A 124 7.27 -13.46 11.13
N PRO A 125 7.27 -13.21 12.46
CA PRO A 125 8.51 -13.20 13.21
C PRO A 125 9.18 -14.58 13.15
N GLY A 126 10.44 -14.63 12.76
CA GLY A 126 11.26 -15.85 12.77
C GLY A 126 11.98 -16.06 14.12
N GLY A 127 12.29 -17.31 14.48
CA GLY A 127 13.21 -17.65 15.58
C GLY A 127 12.96 -16.92 16.91
N ALA A 128 14.00 -16.25 17.44
CA ALA A 128 13.95 -15.50 18.70
C ALA A 128 12.97 -14.31 18.69
N ALA A 129 12.68 -13.72 17.53
CA ALA A 129 11.69 -12.65 17.40
C ALA A 129 10.27 -13.17 17.70
N ARG A 130 9.96 -14.42 17.41
CA ARG A 130 8.66 -15.05 17.75
C ARG A 130 8.44 -15.09 19.26
N MET A 131 9.48 -15.32 20.04
CA MET A 131 9.39 -15.33 21.50
C MET A 131 9.14 -13.92 22.03
N ARG A 132 9.84 -12.90 21.52
CA ARG A 132 9.63 -11.49 21.89
C ARG A 132 8.23 -10.99 21.51
N ALA A 133 7.71 -11.39 20.35
CA ALA A 133 6.37 -11.02 19.88
C ALA A 133 5.24 -11.51 20.81
N ARG A 134 5.46 -12.56 21.61
CA ARG A 134 4.49 -13.05 22.62
C ARG A 134 4.33 -12.09 23.79
N TYR A 135 5.36 -11.30 24.10
CA TYR A 135 5.38 -10.37 25.24
C TYR A 135 5.18 -8.93 24.83
N MET A 136 5.29 -8.60 23.54
CA MET A 136 5.02 -7.26 23.02
C MET A 136 3.65 -7.21 22.39
N HIS A 137 2.73 -6.51 23.05
CA HIS A 137 1.42 -6.19 22.47
C HIS A 137 1.52 -4.93 21.61
N VAL A 138 1.43 -5.11 20.30
CA VAL A 138 1.35 -3.98 19.35
C VAL A 138 -0.05 -3.37 19.45
N THR A 139 -0.17 -2.30 20.25
CA THR A 139 -1.44 -1.62 20.49
C THR A 139 -1.76 -0.60 19.40
N GLY A 140 -3.05 -0.28 19.21
CA GLY A 140 -3.46 0.79 18.28
C GLY A 140 -2.84 2.15 18.60
N THR A 141 -2.58 2.43 19.88
CA THR A 141 -1.89 3.66 20.31
C THR A 141 -0.44 3.70 19.84
N LEU A 142 0.29 2.57 19.94
CA LEU A 142 1.65 2.46 19.44
C LEU A 142 1.69 2.61 17.92
N LEU A 143 0.78 1.98 17.20
CA LEU A 143 0.68 2.11 15.74
C LEU A 143 0.41 3.55 15.31
N ARG A 144 -0.47 4.28 16.01
CA ARG A 144 -0.69 5.71 15.74
C ARG A 144 0.55 6.56 16.00
N LYS A 145 1.26 6.30 17.12
CA LYS A 145 2.51 7.01 17.41
C LYS A 145 3.56 6.80 16.31
N VAL A 146 3.76 5.58 15.88
CA VAL A 146 4.69 5.25 14.78
C VAL A 146 4.24 5.91 13.47
N ALA A 147 2.94 5.87 13.16
CA ALA A 147 2.41 6.54 11.98
C ALA A 147 2.68 8.03 12.00
N GLN A 148 2.51 8.70 13.15
CA GLN A 148 2.81 10.12 13.29
C GLN A 148 4.30 10.40 13.11
N GLN A 149 5.20 9.61 13.68
CA GLN A 149 6.66 9.75 13.47
C GLN A 149 7.03 9.66 11.97
N VAL A 150 6.41 8.73 11.24
CA VAL A 150 6.59 8.63 9.77
C VAL A 150 6.02 9.85 9.07
N GLY A 151 4.85 10.32 9.52
CA GLY A 151 4.21 11.53 9.00
C GLY A 151 5.13 12.75 9.15
N ASP A 152 5.62 12.98 10.35
CA ASP A 152 6.52 14.10 10.65
C ASP A 152 7.79 14.05 9.78
N ALA A 153 8.39 12.86 9.64
CA ALA A 153 9.59 12.68 8.81
C ALA A 153 9.37 12.91 7.31
N LEU A 154 8.13 12.72 6.80
CA LEU A 154 7.83 12.83 5.37
C LEU A 154 7.21 14.17 4.99
N TRP A 155 6.44 14.81 5.88
CA TRP A 155 5.65 16.02 5.58
C TRP A 155 6.12 17.26 6.32
N GLU A 156 6.88 17.14 7.41
CA GLU A 156 7.52 18.30 7.98
C GLU A 156 8.75 18.69 7.13
N PRO A 157 8.86 19.96 6.73
CA PRO A 157 10.09 20.41 6.06
C PRO A 157 11.27 20.17 7.01
N LEU A 158 12.33 19.55 6.50
CA LEU A 158 13.62 19.50 7.20
C LEU A 158 13.93 20.91 7.65
N ARG A 159 13.93 21.16 8.96
CA ARG A 159 14.44 22.43 9.48
C ARG A 159 15.88 22.50 9.05
N ALA A 160 16.18 23.44 8.17
CA ALA A 160 17.56 23.76 7.83
C ALA A 160 18.20 24.30 9.12
N ASP A 161 19.15 23.52 9.66
CA ASP A 161 20.04 23.97 10.71
C ASP A 161 21.04 25.01 10.15
#